data_b4c327712e2370dd4aff067ccbd47ae2
#
_entry.id   b4c327712e2370dd4aff067ccbd47ae2
#
_cell.length_a   1.000
_cell.length_b   1.000
_cell.length_c   1.000
_cell.angle_alpha   90.00
_cell.angle_beta   90.00
_cell.angle_gamma   90.00
#
_symmetry.space_group_name_H-M   'P 1'
#
loop_
_entity.id
_entity.type
_entity.pdbx_description
1 polymer ?
#
loop_
_entity_poly.entity_id
_entity_poly.type
_entity_poly.pdbx_seq_one_letter_code
_entity_poly.pdbx_strand_id
1 'polypeptide(L)'
;MIGLYKVFDAHVHFYSNAYFKFLVKQKPNRADISTELRNLAAKGHIEIPGEDPVQLAKRWVDIIDKWKLERLLLFGSMPGDEESVVKAVQTFPHRFAGLFTVDPNSNVLMENAEKRLKTDKLKGILLYPSLYQIGVNDEWLYPLYNLVQDCKGLVFVHFGKLILRPRDYAGIPTVTNDQFGNPKDLIPVAKKFAGIRFIIPNFGAGKFDEMLEVGKSCTNVYVDTAGSNSWMAEHPSKPDLRQVFQKTLQVFGSGRILFGSDSGMLPRGYRYDIVDNQLKLAQEMRIPTADIKKIFYENTASLVDGI
;
A
#
# COMPACT_ATOMS: atom_id res chain seq x y z
N MET A 1 15.03 -6.04 -18.67
CA MET A 1 14.55 -4.67 -19.05
C MET A 1 14.63 -3.65 -17.93
N ILE A 2 14.49 -4.02 -16.67
CA ILE A 2 14.58 -3.10 -15.51
C ILE A 2 15.87 -2.27 -15.52
N GLY A 3 17.01 -2.79 -16.01
CA GLY A 3 18.26 -2.02 -16.06
C GLY A 3 18.25 -0.70 -16.85
N LEU A 4 17.17 -0.38 -17.57
CA LEU A 4 16.99 0.87 -18.29
C LEU A 4 16.13 1.90 -17.50
N TYR A 5 15.40 1.43 -16.50
CA TYR A 5 14.49 2.27 -15.69
C TYR A 5 14.77 2.08 -14.21
N LYS A 6 14.86 3.20 -13.49
CA LYS A 6 14.79 3.17 -12.04
C LYS A 6 13.39 2.77 -11.60
N VAL A 7 13.28 2.04 -10.49
CA VAL A 7 12.00 1.67 -9.92
C VAL A 7 11.97 2.05 -8.44
N PHE A 8 10.97 2.85 -8.07
CA PHE A 8 10.57 3.09 -6.69
C PHE A 8 9.16 2.53 -6.52
N ASP A 9 9.09 1.35 -5.94
CA ASP A 9 7.83 0.64 -5.74
C ASP A 9 7.02 1.30 -4.62
N ALA A 10 5.83 1.80 -4.95
CA ALA A 10 4.97 2.53 -4.02
C ALA A 10 4.10 1.63 -3.13
N HIS A 11 4.20 0.28 -3.27
CA HIS A 11 3.28 -0.62 -2.58
C HIS A 11 3.96 -1.94 -2.20
N VAL A 12 4.59 -1.97 -1.03
CA VAL A 12 5.25 -3.17 -0.51
C VAL A 12 4.88 -3.40 0.95
N HIS A 13 4.32 -4.55 1.26
CA HIS A 13 3.98 -4.96 2.61
C HIS A 13 5.21 -5.48 3.37
N PHE A 14 5.54 -4.87 4.50
CA PHE A 14 6.63 -5.30 5.37
C PHE A 14 6.10 -6.21 6.47
N TYR A 15 5.84 -7.47 6.11
CA TYR A 15 5.32 -8.48 7.05
C TYR A 15 6.40 -8.96 8.01
N SER A 16 6.54 -8.28 9.16
CA SER A 16 7.50 -8.61 10.20
C SER A 16 7.04 -9.78 11.09
N ASN A 17 7.92 -10.26 11.97
CA ASN A 17 7.54 -11.21 13.01
C ASN A 17 6.44 -10.63 13.93
N ALA A 18 6.57 -9.34 14.30
CA ALA A 18 5.58 -8.65 15.11
C ALA A 18 4.21 -8.62 14.42
N TYR A 19 4.15 -8.33 13.11
CA TYR A 19 2.93 -8.41 12.33
C TYR A 19 2.22 -9.76 12.50
N PHE A 20 2.93 -10.86 12.30
CA PHE A 20 2.35 -12.20 12.42
C PHE A 20 1.93 -12.53 13.86
N LYS A 21 2.72 -12.11 14.86
CA LYS A 21 2.35 -12.24 16.27
C LYS A 21 1.07 -11.48 16.62
N PHE A 22 0.93 -10.23 16.15
CA PHE A 22 -0.31 -9.45 16.35
C PHE A 22 -1.49 -10.09 15.63
N LEU A 23 -1.27 -10.59 14.41
CA LEU A 23 -2.31 -11.26 13.65
C LEU A 23 -2.87 -12.46 14.39
N VAL A 24 -2.03 -13.43 14.79
CA VAL A 24 -2.51 -14.65 15.44
C VAL A 24 -3.11 -14.38 16.84
N LYS A 25 -2.74 -13.28 17.51
CA LYS A 25 -3.39 -12.85 18.75
C LYS A 25 -4.87 -12.52 18.58
N GLN A 26 -5.31 -12.15 17.39
CA GLN A 26 -6.72 -11.86 17.09
C GLN A 26 -7.58 -13.12 16.97
N LYS A 27 -6.95 -14.30 16.88
CA LYS A 27 -7.69 -15.58 16.75
C LYS A 27 -8.38 -15.91 18.05
N PRO A 28 -9.71 -16.10 18.07
CA PRO A 28 -10.42 -16.61 19.24
C PRO A 28 -9.97 -18.05 19.52
N ASN A 29 -9.94 -18.46 20.78
CA ASN A 29 -9.58 -19.82 21.23
C ASN A 29 -8.26 -20.34 20.63
N ARG A 30 -7.26 -19.45 20.47
CA ARG A 30 -5.95 -19.82 19.92
C ARG A 30 -5.18 -20.76 20.83
N ALA A 31 -4.35 -21.58 20.24
CA ALA A 31 -3.24 -22.26 20.91
C ALA A 31 -2.19 -21.22 21.37
N ASP A 32 -1.04 -21.69 21.86
CA ASP A 32 0.07 -20.77 22.09
C ASP A 32 0.53 -20.10 20.77
N ILE A 33 1.13 -18.91 20.88
CA ILE A 33 1.51 -18.09 19.72
C ILE A 33 2.47 -18.84 18.79
N SER A 34 3.41 -19.61 19.33
CA SER A 34 4.40 -20.33 18.53
C SER A 34 3.75 -21.40 17.66
N THR A 35 2.77 -22.10 18.21
CA THR A 35 1.98 -23.11 17.47
C THR A 35 1.13 -22.44 16.38
N GLU A 36 0.47 -21.32 16.68
CA GLU A 36 -0.31 -20.60 15.67
C GLU A 36 0.57 -20.06 14.53
N LEU A 37 1.76 -19.55 14.82
CA LEU A 37 2.70 -19.12 13.81
C LEU A 37 3.17 -20.28 12.91
N ARG A 38 3.46 -21.45 13.49
CA ARG A 38 3.80 -22.65 12.70
C ARG A 38 2.65 -23.08 11.79
N ASN A 39 1.43 -23.11 12.33
CA ASN A 39 0.23 -23.49 11.57
C ASN A 39 -0.02 -22.53 10.41
N LEU A 40 0.10 -21.21 10.66
CA LEU A 40 -0.04 -20.17 9.65
C LEU A 40 1.03 -20.33 8.55
N ALA A 41 2.29 -20.52 8.94
CA ALA A 41 3.39 -20.72 8.02
C ALA A 41 3.18 -21.96 7.12
N ALA A 42 2.78 -23.09 7.72
CA ALA A 42 2.52 -24.33 7.00
C ALA A 42 1.34 -24.17 6.02
N LYS A 43 0.21 -23.61 6.47
CA LYS A 43 -0.97 -23.41 5.63
C LYS A 43 -0.74 -22.43 4.47
N GLY A 44 0.03 -21.38 4.71
CA GLY A 44 0.33 -20.36 3.72
C GLY A 44 1.53 -20.70 2.84
N HIS A 45 2.28 -21.75 3.15
CA HIS A 45 3.59 -22.02 2.56
C HIS A 45 4.49 -20.77 2.59
N ILE A 46 4.47 -20.07 3.73
CA ILE A 46 5.22 -18.83 3.93
C ILE A 46 6.25 -18.98 5.04
N GLU A 47 7.24 -18.10 5.01
CA GLU A 47 8.23 -17.98 6.06
C GLU A 47 7.81 -16.89 7.05
N ILE A 48 7.83 -17.20 8.33
CA ILE A 48 7.74 -16.19 9.40
C ILE A 48 9.15 -15.65 9.66
N PRO A 49 9.39 -14.35 9.45
CA PRO A 49 10.71 -13.76 9.70
C PRO A 49 11.14 -13.89 11.16
N GLY A 50 12.44 -13.78 11.39
CA GLY A 50 12.99 -13.64 12.76
C GLY A 50 12.48 -12.38 13.47
N GLU A 51 12.68 -12.30 14.79
CA GLU A 51 12.13 -11.22 15.61
C GLU A 51 12.74 -9.84 15.33
N ASP A 52 13.98 -9.80 14.84
CA ASP A 52 14.67 -8.56 14.53
C ASP A 52 14.24 -8.01 13.15
N PRO A 53 13.48 -6.90 13.10
CA PRO A 53 13.04 -6.32 11.82
C PRO A 53 14.20 -5.74 11.00
N VAL A 54 15.36 -5.47 11.59
CA VAL A 54 16.56 -5.02 10.86
C VAL A 54 17.10 -6.15 9.97
N GLN A 55 17.08 -7.39 10.44
CA GLN A 55 17.47 -8.54 9.63
C GLN A 55 16.51 -8.75 8.45
N LEU A 56 15.21 -8.59 8.68
CA LEU A 56 14.23 -8.62 7.60
C LEU A 56 14.47 -7.48 6.60
N ALA A 57 14.72 -6.25 7.08
CA ALA A 57 15.02 -5.10 6.23
C ALA A 57 16.27 -5.34 5.37
N LYS A 58 17.33 -5.93 5.94
CA LYS A 58 18.53 -6.31 5.19
C LYS A 58 18.20 -7.30 4.07
N ARG A 59 17.39 -8.32 4.36
CA ARG A 59 16.94 -9.28 3.32
C ARG A 59 16.18 -8.57 2.19
N TRP A 60 15.37 -7.58 2.50
CA TRP A 60 14.69 -6.78 1.47
C TRP A 60 15.68 -5.94 0.66
N VAL A 61 16.75 -5.40 1.27
CA VAL A 61 17.84 -4.73 0.53
C VAL A 61 18.50 -5.71 -0.43
N ASP A 62 18.86 -6.90 0.03
CA ASP A 62 19.48 -7.93 -0.83
C ASP A 62 18.56 -8.33 -2.01
N ILE A 63 17.24 -8.39 -1.78
CA ILE A 63 16.24 -8.66 -2.82
C ILE A 63 16.20 -7.54 -3.86
N ILE A 64 16.12 -6.29 -3.42
CA ILE A 64 16.04 -5.16 -4.36
C ILE A 64 17.35 -4.92 -5.10
N ASP A 65 18.50 -5.21 -4.49
CA ASP A 65 19.81 -5.18 -5.15
C ASP A 65 19.90 -6.24 -6.24
N LYS A 66 19.47 -7.47 -5.94
CA LYS A 66 19.41 -8.57 -6.93
C LYS A 66 18.59 -8.17 -8.17
N TRP A 67 17.49 -7.45 -7.96
CA TRP A 67 16.57 -7.05 -9.02
C TRP A 67 16.86 -5.63 -9.56
N LYS A 68 17.91 -4.95 -9.06
CA LYS A 68 18.30 -3.59 -9.47
C LYS A 68 17.18 -2.58 -9.29
N LEU A 69 16.43 -2.69 -8.18
CA LEU A 69 15.43 -1.72 -7.79
C LEU A 69 16.08 -0.64 -6.94
N GLU A 70 15.58 0.58 -7.03
CA GLU A 70 16.14 1.70 -6.28
C GLU A 70 15.59 1.75 -4.85
N ARG A 71 14.26 1.80 -4.70
CA ARG A 71 13.61 2.05 -3.41
C ARG A 71 12.26 1.34 -3.28
N LEU A 72 11.82 1.15 -2.03
CA LEU A 72 10.50 0.64 -1.68
C LEU A 72 9.79 1.58 -0.71
N LEU A 73 8.48 1.79 -0.89
CA LEU A 73 7.59 2.35 0.11
C LEU A 73 6.98 1.18 0.90
N LEU A 74 7.45 1.02 2.14
CA LEU A 74 7.08 -0.10 3.01
C LEU A 74 5.80 0.20 3.78
N PHE A 75 4.92 -0.78 3.88
CA PHE A 75 3.68 -0.69 4.64
C PHE A 75 3.79 -1.47 5.96
N GLY A 76 3.60 -0.77 7.08
CA GLY A 76 3.21 -1.39 8.34
C GLY A 76 1.74 -1.77 8.24
N SER A 77 1.47 -3.00 7.81
CA SER A 77 0.17 -3.44 7.31
C SER A 77 -0.84 -3.79 8.40
N MET A 78 -0.50 -3.54 9.65
CA MET A 78 -1.37 -3.77 10.81
C MET A 78 -1.01 -2.78 11.92
N PRO A 79 -2.01 -2.23 12.64
CA PRO A 79 -1.75 -1.49 13.88
C PRO A 79 -0.96 -2.34 14.89
N GLY A 80 0.06 -1.72 15.49
CA GLY A 80 0.98 -2.39 16.42
C GLY A 80 2.28 -2.91 15.81
N ASP A 81 2.43 -2.90 14.48
CA ASP A 81 3.68 -3.28 13.77
C ASP A 81 4.47 -2.08 13.22
N GLU A 82 4.07 -0.87 13.55
CA GLU A 82 4.68 0.36 13.01
C GLU A 82 6.18 0.44 13.33
N GLU A 83 6.57 -0.04 14.53
CA GLU A 83 7.95 -0.01 14.98
C GLU A 83 8.89 -0.81 14.07
N SER A 84 8.38 -1.89 13.48
CA SER A 84 9.17 -2.70 12.54
C SER A 84 9.53 -1.92 11.27
N VAL A 85 8.56 -1.15 10.74
CA VAL A 85 8.80 -0.27 9.59
C VAL A 85 9.70 0.89 9.95
N VAL A 86 9.51 1.50 11.14
CA VAL A 86 10.40 2.58 11.64
C VAL A 86 11.85 2.12 11.67
N LYS A 87 12.12 0.95 12.24
CA LYS A 87 13.49 0.39 12.28
C LYS A 87 14.07 0.12 10.90
N ALA A 88 13.25 -0.41 9.99
CA ALA A 88 13.69 -0.65 8.61
C ALA A 88 14.08 0.65 7.90
N VAL A 89 13.22 1.69 7.99
CA VAL A 89 13.46 3.00 7.38
C VAL A 89 14.66 3.71 8.00
N GLN A 90 14.79 3.70 9.33
CA GLN A 90 15.92 4.33 10.02
C GLN A 90 17.25 3.66 9.69
N THR A 91 17.25 2.33 9.49
CA THR A 91 18.48 1.59 9.16
C THR A 91 18.89 1.77 7.69
N PHE A 92 17.92 1.85 6.78
CA PHE A 92 18.17 1.97 5.34
C PHE A 92 17.39 3.14 4.70
N PRO A 93 17.62 4.39 5.13
CA PRO A 93 16.79 5.55 4.73
C PRO A 93 16.87 5.88 3.24
N HIS A 94 17.95 5.48 2.54
CA HIS A 94 18.09 5.66 1.09
C HIS A 94 17.40 4.57 0.28
N ARG A 95 16.96 3.49 0.91
CA ARG A 95 16.33 2.34 0.25
C ARG A 95 14.84 2.24 0.59
N PHE A 96 14.44 2.72 1.76
CA PHE A 96 13.08 2.60 2.25
C PHE A 96 12.50 3.95 2.67
N ALA A 97 11.22 4.09 2.39
CA ALA A 97 10.30 5.00 3.08
C ALA A 97 9.17 4.16 3.68
N GLY A 98 8.38 4.72 4.58
CA GLY A 98 7.37 3.91 5.27
C GLY A 98 6.04 4.62 5.48
N LEU A 99 4.96 3.86 5.39
CA LEU A 99 3.61 4.21 5.84
C LEU A 99 3.19 3.23 6.94
N PHE A 100 2.21 3.62 7.74
CA PHE A 100 1.67 2.75 8.79
C PHE A 100 0.15 2.73 8.79
N THR A 101 -0.41 1.58 9.18
CA THR A 101 -1.86 1.43 9.34
C THR A 101 -2.30 2.08 10.64
N VAL A 102 -3.33 2.91 10.57
CA VAL A 102 -3.98 3.46 11.74
C VAL A 102 -5.14 2.57 12.20
N ASP A 103 -5.29 2.43 13.52
CA ASP A 103 -6.48 1.83 14.11
C ASP A 103 -7.47 2.95 14.49
N PRO A 104 -8.55 3.12 13.73
CA PRO A 104 -9.51 4.19 13.98
C PRO A 104 -10.26 4.04 15.31
N ASN A 105 -10.25 2.83 15.90
CA ASN A 105 -10.89 2.56 17.19
C ASN A 105 -9.94 2.72 18.38
N SER A 106 -8.69 3.08 18.14
CA SER A 106 -7.69 3.26 19.19
C SER A 106 -7.88 4.60 19.90
N ASN A 107 -7.93 4.56 21.23
CA ASN A 107 -7.98 5.78 22.06
C ASN A 107 -6.65 6.58 22.07
N VAL A 108 -5.57 6.00 21.55
CA VAL A 108 -4.24 6.64 21.39
C VAL A 108 -3.92 6.91 19.91
N LEU A 109 -4.93 6.90 19.03
CA LEU A 109 -4.75 7.10 17.59
C LEU A 109 -3.92 8.34 17.28
N MET A 110 -4.31 9.50 17.82
CA MET A 110 -3.65 10.78 17.52
C MET A 110 -2.24 10.86 18.06
N GLU A 111 -2.01 10.37 19.28
CA GLU A 111 -0.67 10.30 19.90
C GLU A 111 0.28 9.42 19.08
N ASN A 112 -0.19 8.23 18.70
CA ASN A 112 0.59 7.32 17.86
C ASN A 112 0.88 7.95 16.50
N ALA A 113 -0.14 8.51 15.83
CA ALA A 113 0.04 9.15 14.53
C ALA A 113 1.03 10.32 14.58
N GLU A 114 0.94 11.15 15.62
CA GLU A 114 1.87 12.28 15.81
C GLU A 114 3.31 11.78 16.00
N LYS A 115 3.51 10.76 16.84
CA LYS A 115 4.83 10.14 17.04
C LYS A 115 5.37 9.60 15.71
N ARG A 116 4.59 8.83 14.97
CA ARG A 116 5.04 8.19 13.71
C ARG A 116 5.37 9.22 12.63
N LEU A 117 4.57 10.28 12.49
CA LEU A 117 4.78 11.30 11.47
C LEU A 117 5.87 12.31 11.84
N LYS A 118 5.84 12.84 13.08
CA LYS A 118 6.74 13.92 13.50
C LYS A 118 8.10 13.42 14.01
N THR A 119 8.11 12.35 14.81
CA THR A 119 9.33 11.82 15.44
C THR A 119 9.99 10.76 14.59
N ASP A 120 9.24 9.74 14.21
CA ASP A 120 9.76 8.58 13.47
C ASP A 120 9.90 8.84 11.97
N LYS A 121 9.36 9.97 11.47
CA LYS A 121 9.47 10.46 10.08
C LYS A 121 8.89 9.49 9.05
N LEU A 122 7.90 8.67 9.44
CA LEU A 122 7.12 7.94 8.46
C LEU A 122 6.36 8.93 7.56
N LYS A 123 6.10 8.52 6.32
CA LYS A 123 5.64 9.42 5.25
C LYS A 123 4.12 9.54 5.14
N GLY A 124 3.37 8.82 5.96
CA GLY A 124 1.92 8.89 5.95
C GLY A 124 1.25 7.66 6.53
N ILE A 125 -0.04 7.59 6.30
CA ILE A 125 -0.94 6.60 6.90
C ILE A 125 -1.62 5.71 5.86
N LEU A 126 -2.02 4.51 6.31
CA LEU A 126 -2.85 3.57 5.58
C LEU A 126 -4.24 3.49 6.21
N LEU A 127 -5.29 3.63 5.40
CA LEU A 127 -6.68 3.48 5.80
C LEU A 127 -7.32 2.31 5.05
N TYR A 128 -8.09 1.51 5.79
CA TYR A 128 -8.87 0.39 5.27
C TYR A 128 -10.35 0.55 5.65
N PRO A 129 -11.10 1.46 4.98
CA PRO A 129 -12.44 1.85 5.41
C PRO A 129 -13.41 0.67 5.52
N SER A 130 -13.44 -0.23 4.53
CA SER A 130 -14.33 -1.40 4.56
C SER A 130 -13.99 -2.39 5.67
N LEU A 131 -12.70 -2.52 6.06
CA LEU A 131 -12.25 -3.42 7.12
C LEU A 131 -12.61 -2.88 8.51
N TYR A 132 -12.40 -1.58 8.72
CA TYR A 132 -12.67 -0.92 10.01
C TYR A 132 -14.08 -0.35 10.10
N GLN A 133 -14.88 -0.45 9.03
CA GLN A 133 -16.26 0.03 8.92
C GLN A 133 -16.38 1.52 9.26
N ILE A 134 -15.51 2.33 8.66
CA ILE A 134 -15.46 3.79 8.83
C ILE A 134 -15.58 4.49 7.50
N GLY A 135 -16.31 5.60 7.46
CA GLY A 135 -16.33 6.50 6.31
C GLY A 135 -15.04 7.32 6.22
N VAL A 136 -14.40 7.36 5.06
CA VAL A 136 -13.23 8.25 4.87
C VAL A 136 -13.59 9.71 5.03
N ASN A 137 -14.86 10.05 4.85
CA ASN A 137 -15.44 11.38 5.01
C ASN A 137 -16.03 11.65 6.39
N ASP A 138 -15.89 10.73 7.34
CA ASP A 138 -16.33 10.95 8.72
C ASP A 138 -15.53 12.08 9.36
N GLU A 139 -16.24 13.05 9.92
CA GLU A 139 -15.62 14.29 10.46
C GLU A 139 -14.67 14.05 11.63
N TRP A 140 -14.85 12.96 12.37
CA TRP A 140 -13.94 12.61 13.46
C TRP A 140 -12.53 12.23 12.98
N LEU A 141 -12.34 11.89 11.67
CA LEU A 141 -11.03 11.71 11.04
C LEU A 141 -10.33 13.04 10.70
N TYR A 142 -11.04 14.17 10.73
CA TYR A 142 -10.45 15.45 10.29
C TYR A 142 -9.24 15.89 11.13
N PRO A 143 -9.18 15.68 12.46
CA PRO A 143 -7.94 15.95 13.21
C PRO A 143 -6.75 15.16 12.69
N LEU A 144 -6.95 13.89 12.29
CA LEU A 144 -5.91 13.06 11.70
C LEU A 144 -5.47 13.59 10.32
N TYR A 145 -6.43 13.98 9.47
CA TYR A 145 -6.09 14.60 8.18
C TYR A 145 -5.36 15.94 8.34
N ASN A 146 -5.73 16.77 9.30
CA ASN A 146 -5.00 18.00 9.61
C ASN A 146 -3.54 17.67 10.00
N LEU A 147 -3.33 16.72 10.89
CA LEU A 147 -1.99 16.28 11.30
C LEU A 147 -1.16 15.78 10.10
N VAL A 148 -1.76 14.95 9.23
CA VAL A 148 -1.10 14.45 8.02
C VAL A 148 -0.75 15.61 7.09
N GLN A 149 -1.66 16.56 6.89
CA GLN A 149 -1.44 17.74 6.05
C GLN A 149 -0.32 18.64 6.59
N ASP A 150 -0.30 18.90 7.90
CA ASP A 150 0.74 19.70 8.57
C ASP A 150 2.12 19.04 8.43
N CYS A 151 2.16 17.71 8.45
CA CYS A 151 3.38 16.92 8.21
C CYS A 151 3.69 16.77 6.71
N LYS A 152 2.88 17.31 5.79
CA LYS A 152 2.94 17.09 4.35
C LYS A 152 2.91 15.60 3.96
N GLY A 153 2.17 14.81 4.73
CA GLY A 153 2.13 13.36 4.61
C GLY A 153 1.23 12.84 3.50
N LEU A 154 1.26 11.52 3.31
CA LEU A 154 0.45 10.77 2.37
C LEU A 154 -0.71 10.09 3.09
N VAL A 155 -1.84 9.94 2.42
CA VAL A 155 -2.95 9.10 2.87
C VAL A 155 -3.23 8.05 1.80
N PHE A 156 -2.94 6.81 2.13
CA PHE A 156 -3.19 5.67 1.29
C PHE A 156 -4.51 5.03 1.70
N VAL A 157 -5.49 4.93 0.80
CA VAL A 157 -6.84 4.48 1.14
C VAL A 157 -7.21 3.27 0.29
N HIS A 158 -7.33 2.11 0.92
CA HIS A 158 -7.74 0.89 0.23
C HIS A 158 -9.26 0.80 0.16
N PHE A 159 -9.80 1.07 -1.00
CA PHE A 159 -11.20 0.85 -1.37
C PHE A 159 -11.40 -0.49 -2.07
N GLY A 160 -12.68 -0.83 -2.30
CA GLY A 160 -13.03 -2.03 -3.05
C GLY A 160 -12.71 -3.34 -2.35
N LYS A 161 -12.41 -4.36 -3.15
CA LYS A 161 -12.20 -5.73 -2.66
C LYS A 161 -10.87 -5.85 -1.89
N LEU A 162 -10.97 -6.21 -0.63
CA LEU A 162 -9.81 -6.42 0.24
C LEU A 162 -9.56 -7.93 0.42
N ILE A 163 -8.35 -8.39 0.06
CA ILE A 163 -7.91 -9.77 0.21
C ILE A 163 -6.71 -9.79 1.16
N LEU A 164 -6.90 -10.30 2.37
CA LEU A 164 -5.88 -10.37 3.40
C LEU A 164 -5.41 -11.82 3.60
N ARG A 165 -4.59 -12.34 2.67
CA ARG A 165 -4.10 -13.72 2.70
C ARG A 165 -3.53 -14.18 4.03
N PRO A 166 -2.77 -13.37 4.80
CA PRO A 166 -2.31 -13.79 6.12
C PRO A 166 -3.45 -14.13 7.09
N ARG A 167 -4.59 -13.42 7.01
CA ARG A 167 -5.78 -13.73 7.82
C ARG A 167 -6.39 -15.07 7.41
N ASP A 168 -6.48 -15.31 6.09
CA ASP A 168 -7.00 -16.60 5.56
C ASP A 168 -6.14 -17.77 6.06
N TYR A 169 -4.81 -17.61 6.05
CA TYR A 169 -3.88 -18.63 6.53
C TYR A 169 -3.97 -18.82 8.04
N ALA A 170 -4.19 -17.77 8.81
CA ALA A 170 -4.42 -17.83 10.25
C ALA A 170 -5.80 -18.41 10.61
N GLY A 171 -6.72 -18.54 9.64
CA GLY A 171 -8.11 -18.93 9.89
C GLY A 171 -8.91 -17.83 10.58
N ILE A 172 -8.58 -16.58 10.34
CA ILE A 172 -9.26 -15.40 10.88
C ILE A 172 -10.11 -14.80 9.75
N PRO A 173 -11.44 -14.76 9.89
CA PRO A 173 -12.30 -14.17 8.88
C PRO A 173 -11.94 -12.70 8.59
N THR A 174 -11.92 -12.33 7.32
CA THR A 174 -11.86 -10.93 6.92
C THR A 174 -13.28 -10.44 6.70
N VAL A 175 -13.80 -9.72 7.68
CA VAL A 175 -15.15 -9.16 7.60
C VAL A 175 -15.00 -7.73 7.08
N THR A 176 -15.53 -7.48 5.89
CA THR A 176 -15.55 -6.15 5.27
C THR A 176 -16.98 -5.69 5.06
N ASN A 177 -17.19 -4.38 5.06
CA ASN A 177 -18.47 -3.76 4.71
C ASN A 177 -18.29 -2.86 3.49
N ASP A 178 -18.86 -3.27 2.36
CA ASP A 178 -18.74 -2.57 1.08
C ASP A 178 -19.38 -1.17 1.08
N GLN A 179 -20.24 -0.87 2.05
CA GLN A 179 -20.79 0.46 2.26
C GLN A 179 -19.69 1.51 2.44
N PHE A 180 -18.56 1.13 3.02
CA PHE A 180 -17.40 1.98 3.25
C PHE A 180 -16.30 1.83 2.17
N GLY A 181 -16.59 1.04 1.14
CA GLY A 181 -15.61 0.68 0.10
C GLY A 181 -15.67 1.54 -1.17
N ASN A 182 -16.43 2.65 -1.20
CA ASN A 182 -16.60 3.44 -2.41
C ASN A 182 -15.56 4.57 -2.52
N PRO A 183 -14.69 4.57 -3.55
CA PRO A 183 -13.72 5.65 -3.75
C PRO A 183 -14.34 7.06 -3.84
N LYS A 184 -15.58 7.21 -4.29
CA LYS A 184 -16.24 8.52 -4.43
C LYS A 184 -16.42 9.25 -3.10
N ASP A 185 -16.45 8.53 -1.99
CA ASP A 185 -16.52 9.11 -0.66
C ASP A 185 -15.25 9.91 -0.30
N LEU A 186 -14.15 9.68 -1.04
CA LEU A 186 -12.93 10.47 -0.93
C LEU A 186 -13.04 11.88 -1.55
N ILE A 187 -13.96 12.12 -2.48
CA ILE A 187 -14.06 13.40 -3.21
C ILE A 187 -14.20 14.61 -2.28
N PRO A 188 -15.16 14.63 -1.32
CA PRO A 188 -15.29 15.77 -0.41
C PRO A 188 -14.05 15.95 0.48
N VAL A 189 -13.42 14.86 0.91
CA VAL A 189 -12.21 14.89 1.75
C VAL A 189 -11.03 15.43 0.97
N ALA A 190 -10.78 14.93 -0.24
CA ALA A 190 -9.68 15.38 -1.08
C ALA A 190 -9.79 16.86 -1.45
N LYS A 191 -11.02 17.37 -1.67
CA LYS A 191 -11.27 18.79 -1.90
C LYS A 191 -11.02 19.62 -0.65
N LYS A 192 -11.45 19.15 0.52
CA LYS A 192 -11.28 19.85 1.80
C LYS A 192 -9.80 19.90 2.22
N PHE A 193 -9.08 18.82 2.06
CA PHE A 193 -7.67 18.66 2.44
C PHE A 193 -6.77 18.67 1.19
N ALA A 194 -6.81 19.78 0.44
CA ALA A 194 -6.10 19.92 -0.83
C ALA A 194 -4.57 19.79 -0.72
N GLY A 195 -4.01 19.99 0.47
CA GLY A 195 -2.58 19.79 0.76
C GLY A 195 -2.14 18.34 0.91
N ILE A 196 -3.09 17.42 1.11
CA ILE A 196 -2.80 15.98 1.22
C ILE A 196 -2.72 15.36 -0.18
N ARG A 197 -1.78 14.43 -0.37
CA ARG A 197 -1.75 13.51 -1.52
C ARG A 197 -2.38 12.21 -1.08
N PHE A 198 -3.55 11.91 -1.67
CA PHE A 198 -4.25 10.65 -1.45
C PHE A 198 -3.85 9.64 -2.52
N ILE A 199 -3.73 8.36 -2.13
CA ILE A 199 -3.39 7.28 -3.06
C ILE A 199 -4.46 6.20 -2.97
N ILE A 200 -5.08 5.86 -4.10
CA ILE A 200 -6.01 4.74 -4.23
C ILE A 200 -5.24 3.57 -4.85
N PRO A 201 -5.06 2.44 -4.14
CA PRO A 201 -4.28 1.32 -4.65
C PRO A 201 -5.03 0.44 -5.65
N ASN A 202 -4.24 -0.44 -6.32
CA ASN A 202 -4.73 -1.57 -7.12
C ASN A 202 -5.75 -1.17 -8.20
N PHE A 203 -5.59 0.02 -8.81
CA PHE A 203 -6.58 0.60 -9.72
C PHE A 203 -8.00 0.61 -9.14
N GLY A 204 -8.13 0.82 -7.81
CA GLY A 204 -9.42 0.84 -7.11
C GLY A 204 -9.96 -0.53 -6.70
N ALA A 205 -9.18 -1.63 -6.91
CA ALA A 205 -9.50 -2.98 -6.41
C ALA A 205 -10.95 -3.44 -6.69
N GLY A 206 -11.41 -3.25 -7.94
CA GLY A 206 -12.77 -3.59 -8.38
C GLY A 206 -13.75 -2.41 -8.44
N LYS A 207 -13.41 -1.28 -7.85
CA LYS A 207 -14.15 0.00 -7.96
C LYS A 207 -13.48 0.93 -8.99
N PHE A 208 -13.19 0.37 -10.16
CA PHE A 208 -12.39 1.02 -11.20
C PHE A 208 -13.06 2.27 -11.76
N ASP A 209 -14.35 2.19 -12.10
CA ASP A 209 -15.08 3.32 -12.67
C ASP A 209 -15.25 4.45 -11.65
N GLU A 210 -15.54 4.12 -10.38
CA GLU A 210 -15.62 5.09 -9.28
C GLU A 210 -14.26 5.75 -9.02
N MET A 211 -13.17 5.00 -9.10
CA MET A 211 -11.80 5.55 -8.98
C MET A 211 -11.50 6.53 -10.13
N LEU A 212 -11.94 6.24 -11.36
CA LEU A 212 -11.79 7.17 -12.48
C LEU A 212 -12.59 8.47 -12.26
N GLU A 213 -13.80 8.40 -11.66
CA GLU A 213 -14.58 9.59 -11.29
C GLU A 213 -13.84 10.46 -10.26
N VAL A 214 -13.20 9.84 -9.27
CA VAL A 214 -12.35 10.57 -8.30
C VAL A 214 -11.19 11.26 -9.01
N GLY A 215 -10.51 10.54 -9.92
CA GLY A 215 -9.39 11.10 -10.67
C GLY A 215 -9.75 12.32 -11.54
N LYS A 216 -10.98 12.35 -12.08
CA LYS A 216 -11.52 13.52 -12.80
C LYS A 216 -11.86 14.68 -11.87
N SER A 217 -12.26 14.39 -10.64
CA SER A 217 -12.79 15.38 -9.69
C SER A 217 -11.73 16.01 -8.79
N CYS A 218 -10.58 15.32 -8.60
CA CYS A 218 -9.55 15.68 -7.62
C CYS A 218 -8.15 15.57 -8.23
N THR A 219 -7.38 16.67 -8.16
CA THR A 219 -6.02 16.71 -8.72
C THR A 219 -4.95 16.21 -7.75
N ASN A 220 -5.26 16.13 -6.47
CA ASN A 220 -4.40 15.64 -5.40
C ASN A 220 -4.61 14.15 -5.08
N VAL A 221 -5.35 13.42 -5.93
CA VAL A 221 -5.52 11.97 -5.82
C VAL A 221 -4.66 11.28 -6.88
N TYR A 222 -3.91 10.30 -6.43
CA TYR A 222 -3.05 9.41 -7.20
C TYR A 222 -3.63 8.00 -7.20
N VAL A 223 -3.16 7.16 -8.11
CA VAL A 223 -3.52 5.75 -8.18
C VAL A 223 -2.27 4.90 -8.30
N ASP A 224 -2.23 3.74 -7.65
CA ASP A 224 -1.18 2.77 -7.93
C ASP A 224 -1.67 1.60 -8.79
N THR A 225 -0.70 0.94 -9.41
CA THR A 225 -0.91 -0.15 -10.36
C THR A 225 -0.78 -1.52 -9.73
N ALA A 226 -0.74 -1.60 -8.40
CA ALA A 226 -0.29 -2.76 -7.64
C ALA A 226 -1.11 -4.04 -7.85
N GLY A 227 -0.46 -5.15 -7.52
CA GLY A 227 -1.08 -6.46 -7.44
C GLY A 227 -1.34 -7.14 -8.78
N SER A 228 -1.96 -8.30 -8.71
CA SER A 228 -2.33 -9.11 -9.87
C SER A 228 -3.55 -8.58 -10.62
N ASN A 229 -4.26 -7.61 -10.04
CA ASN A 229 -5.49 -7.01 -10.58
C ASN A 229 -6.56 -8.07 -10.96
N SER A 230 -6.65 -9.15 -10.16
CA SER A 230 -7.63 -10.24 -10.39
C SER A 230 -9.08 -9.77 -10.38
N TRP A 231 -9.36 -8.59 -9.82
CA TRP A 231 -10.66 -7.95 -9.86
C TRP A 231 -11.18 -7.71 -11.29
N MET A 232 -10.28 -7.59 -12.28
CA MET A 232 -10.67 -7.39 -13.69
C MET A 232 -11.59 -8.50 -14.21
N ALA A 233 -11.39 -9.74 -13.77
CA ALA A 233 -12.22 -10.87 -14.18
C ALA A 233 -13.65 -10.80 -13.62
N GLU A 234 -13.83 -10.11 -12.48
CA GLU A 234 -15.12 -9.94 -11.79
C GLU A 234 -15.83 -8.64 -12.21
N HIS A 235 -15.09 -7.70 -12.82
CA HIS A 235 -15.65 -6.42 -13.26
C HIS A 235 -16.66 -6.63 -14.42
N PRO A 236 -17.80 -5.91 -14.47
CA PRO A 236 -18.82 -6.09 -15.50
C PRO A 236 -18.29 -6.02 -16.95
N SER A 237 -17.37 -5.11 -17.22
CA SER A 237 -16.75 -4.96 -18.55
C SER A 237 -15.56 -5.89 -18.80
N LYS A 238 -15.11 -6.66 -17.79
CA LYS A 238 -13.95 -7.56 -17.86
C LYS A 238 -12.75 -6.98 -18.61
N PRO A 239 -12.25 -5.79 -18.21
CA PRO A 239 -11.18 -5.14 -18.94
C PRO A 239 -9.90 -5.94 -18.83
N ASP A 240 -9.06 -5.92 -19.86
CA ASP A 240 -7.66 -6.35 -19.74
C ASP A 240 -6.78 -5.23 -19.12
N LEU A 241 -5.54 -5.58 -18.75
CA LEU A 241 -4.64 -4.63 -18.12
C LEU A 241 -4.28 -3.44 -19.03
N ARG A 242 -4.24 -3.65 -20.35
CA ARG A 242 -4.00 -2.59 -21.35
C ARG A 242 -5.14 -1.55 -21.33
N GLN A 243 -6.37 -2.01 -21.30
CA GLN A 243 -7.56 -1.15 -21.24
C GLN A 243 -7.61 -0.37 -19.91
N VAL A 244 -7.24 -1.03 -18.80
CA VAL A 244 -7.14 -0.39 -17.48
C VAL A 244 -6.07 0.72 -17.50
N PHE A 245 -4.86 0.43 -17.99
CA PHE A 245 -3.81 1.44 -18.13
C PHE A 245 -4.23 2.60 -19.03
N GLN A 246 -4.83 2.30 -20.18
CA GLN A 246 -5.25 3.32 -21.14
C GLN A 246 -6.27 4.30 -20.52
N LYS A 247 -7.33 3.79 -19.89
CA LYS A 247 -8.34 4.62 -19.22
C LYS A 247 -7.74 5.41 -18.04
N THR A 248 -6.85 4.78 -17.29
CA THR A 248 -6.19 5.43 -16.15
C THR A 248 -5.29 6.57 -16.63
N LEU A 249 -4.50 6.37 -17.68
CA LEU A 249 -3.67 7.43 -18.28
C LEU A 249 -4.51 8.59 -18.82
N GLN A 250 -5.66 8.30 -19.43
CA GLN A 250 -6.57 9.35 -19.93
C GLN A 250 -7.12 10.25 -18.82
N VAL A 251 -7.34 9.70 -17.62
CA VAL A 251 -7.94 10.44 -16.48
C VAL A 251 -6.89 11.06 -15.56
N PHE A 252 -5.87 10.29 -15.19
CA PHE A 252 -4.87 10.73 -14.21
C PHE A 252 -3.64 11.36 -14.86
N GLY A 253 -3.42 11.12 -16.16
CA GLY A 253 -2.13 11.41 -16.78
C GLY A 253 -0.99 10.58 -16.19
N SER A 254 0.18 10.59 -16.80
CA SER A 254 1.35 9.87 -16.27
C SER A 254 1.84 10.40 -14.92
N GLY A 255 1.56 11.67 -14.60
CA GLY A 255 2.03 12.33 -13.38
C GLY A 255 1.31 11.94 -12.09
N ARG A 256 0.19 11.21 -12.17
CA ARG A 256 -0.58 10.77 -10.98
C ARG A 256 -0.77 9.25 -10.91
N ILE A 257 0.05 8.49 -11.63
CA ILE A 257 0.09 7.03 -11.58
C ILE A 257 1.40 6.62 -10.92
N LEU A 258 1.32 5.70 -9.95
CA LEU A 258 2.45 5.16 -9.21
C LEU A 258 2.58 3.68 -9.53
N PHE A 259 3.80 3.22 -9.78
CA PHE A 259 4.03 1.78 -9.87
C PHE A 259 3.99 1.16 -8.48
N GLY A 260 3.26 0.05 -8.33
CA GLY A 260 3.22 -0.79 -7.15
C GLY A 260 3.24 -2.28 -7.51
N SER A 261 3.86 -3.11 -6.69
CA SER A 261 3.92 -4.55 -6.92
C SER A 261 2.99 -5.37 -6.03
N ASP A 262 2.59 -4.85 -4.88
CA ASP A 262 1.90 -5.62 -3.83
C ASP A 262 2.75 -6.80 -3.35
N SER A 263 4.07 -6.57 -3.25
CA SER A 263 5.02 -7.53 -2.71
C SER A 263 4.89 -7.65 -1.19
N GLY A 264 5.31 -8.78 -0.64
CA GLY A 264 5.18 -8.95 0.81
C GLY A 264 5.80 -10.23 1.35
N MET A 265 5.03 -11.29 1.51
CA MET A 265 5.42 -12.50 2.24
C MET A 265 6.59 -13.26 1.62
N LEU A 266 7.53 -13.67 2.48
CA LEU A 266 8.59 -14.61 2.14
C LEU A 266 8.05 -16.07 2.12
N PRO A 267 8.64 -17.01 1.36
CA PRO A 267 9.87 -16.85 0.60
C PRO A 267 9.71 -16.19 -0.77
N ARG A 268 8.46 -15.96 -1.25
CA ARG A 268 8.24 -15.32 -2.55
C ARG A 268 8.89 -13.93 -2.60
N GLY A 269 8.72 -13.12 -1.55
CA GLY A 269 9.28 -11.78 -1.45
C GLY A 269 8.75 -10.85 -2.53
N TYR A 270 9.65 -10.29 -3.33
CA TYR A 270 9.33 -9.29 -4.33
C TYR A 270 8.68 -9.87 -5.60
N ARG A 271 7.61 -9.23 -6.05
CA ARG A 271 6.82 -9.58 -7.24
C ARG A 271 7.46 -8.99 -8.50
N TYR A 272 8.61 -9.53 -8.88
CA TYR A 272 9.30 -9.10 -10.10
C TYR A 272 8.46 -9.31 -11.37
N ASP A 273 7.62 -10.32 -11.38
CA ASP A 273 6.66 -10.59 -12.45
C ASP A 273 5.76 -9.38 -12.75
N ILE A 274 5.33 -8.63 -11.73
CA ILE A 274 4.50 -7.44 -11.90
C ILE A 274 5.28 -6.31 -12.58
N VAL A 275 6.52 -6.06 -12.12
CA VAL A 275 7.38 -5.04 -12.74
C VAL A 275 7.63 -5.34 -14.21
N ASP A 276 8.07 -6.57 -14.51
CA ASP A 276 8.42 -6.97 -15.87
C ASP A 276 7.22 -6.91 -16.81
N ASN A 277 6.07 -7.42 -16.36
CA ASN A 277 4.82 -7.41 -17.14
C ASN A 277 4.35 -5.98 -17.41
N GLN A 278 4.36 -5.10 -16.41
CA GLN A 278 3.88 -3.72 -16.59
C GLN A 278 4.85 -2.88 -17.41
N LEU A 279 6.18 -3.07 -17.29
CA LEU A 279 7.15 -2.40 -18.16
C LEU A 279 7.01 -2.84 -19.62
N LYS A 280 6.85 -4.15 -19.87
CA LYS A 280 6.59 -4.67 -21.21
C LYS A 280 5.30 -4.08 -21.80
N LEU A 281 4.23 -4.09 -21.03
CA LEU A 281 2.95 -3.53 -21.44
C LEU A 281 3.07 -2.04 -21.78
N ALA A 282 3.75 -1.25 -20.93
CA ALA A 282 3.97 0.18 -21.16
C ALA A 282 4.72 0.44 -22.48
N GLN A 283 5.73 -0.39 -22.79
CA GLN A 283 6.47 -0.31 -24.06
C GLN A 283 5.61 -0.72 -25.27
N GLU A 284 4.86 -1.81 -25.16
CA GLU A 284 3.92 -2.25 -26.20
C GLU A 284 2.82 -1.20 -26.49
N MET A 285 2.37 -0.50 -25.45
CA MET A 285 1.45 0.63 -25.58
C MET A 285 2.12 1.89 -26.13
N ARG A 286 3.44 1.88 -26.36
CA ARG A 286 4.24 3.01 -26.81
C ARG A 286 4.10 4.23 -25.90
N ILE A 287 3.99 3.99 -24.58
CA ILE A 287 4.01 5.08 -23.59
C ILE A 287 5.39 5.76 -23.68
N PRO A 288 5.46 7.09 -23.78
CA PRO A 288 6.73 7.80 -23.85
C PRO A 288 7.67 7.44 -22.70
N THR A 289 8.97 7.31 -22.98
CA THR A 289 9.98 6.95 -21.96
C THR A 289 9.96 7.88 -20.74
N ALA A 290 9.70 9.17 -20.95
CA ALA A 290 9.55 10.15 -19.86
C ALA A 290 8.35 9.80 -18.95
N ASP A 291 7.24 9.34 -19.52
CA ASP A 291 6.05 8.99 -18.76
C ASP A 291 6.23 7.64 -18.03
N ILE A 292 6.95 6.68 -18.63
CA ILE A 292 7.35 5.44 -17.94
C ILE A 292 8.21 5.77 -16.72
N LYS A 293 9.19 6.68 -16.84
CA LYS A 293 10.03 7.12 -15.72
C LYS A 293 9.20 7.76 -14.60
N LYS A 294 8.21 8.59 -14.94
CA LYS A 294 7.29 9.16 -13.93
C LYS A 294 6.55 8.06 -13.17
N ILE A 295 5.91 7.14 -13.88
CA ILE A 295 5.09 6.08 -13.29
C ILE A 295 5.92 5.16 -12.39
N PHE A 296 7.10 4.74 -12.86
CA PHE A 296 7.89 3.74 -12.16
C PHE A 296 8.83 4.28 -11.10
N TYR A 297 9.12 5.60 -11.10
CA TYR A 297 10.06 6.18 -10.15
C TYR A 297 9.70 7.61 -9.71
N GLU A 298 9.62 8.56 -10.65
CA GLU A 298 9.69 9.99 -10.34
C GLU A 298 8.50 10.47 -9.50
N ASN A 299 7.30 9.97 -9.77
CA ASN A 299 6.11 10.34 -9.02
C ASN A 299 6.21 9.90 -7.55
N THR A 300 6.60 8.64 -7.31
CA THR A 300 6.78 8.13 -5.93
C THR A 300 7.90 8.88 -5.22
N ALA A 301 9.03 9.13 -5.90
CA ALA A 301 10.13 9.91 -5.34
C ALA A 301 9.69 11.33 -4.97
N SER A 302 8.96 12.01 -5.86
CA SER A 302 8.44 13.36 -5.59
C SER A 302 7.49 13.40 -4.40
N LEU A 303 6.61 12.39 -4.27
CA LEU A 303 5.68 12.31 -3.15
C LEU A 303 6.38 12.05 -1.82
N VAL A 304 7.41 11.21 -1.82
CA VAL A 304 8.12 10.79 -0.61
C VAL A 304 9.20 11.77 -0.18
N ASP A 305 9.99 12.30 -1.13
CA ASP A 305 11.15 13.13 -0.85
C ASP A 305 10.81 14.63 -0.84
N GLY A 306 9.72 15.01 -1.50
CA GLY A 306 9.17 16.37 -1.44
C GLY A 306 8.38 16.67 -0.17
N ILE A 307 8.26 15.69 0.74
CA ILE A 307 7.56 15.80 2.02
C ILE A 307 8.51 16.24 3.14
#